data_0695ff5b92d110b5847712188c5a181c
#
_entry.id   0695ff5b92d110b5847712188c5a181c
#
_cell.length_a   1.000
_cell.length_b   1.000
_cell.length_c   1.000
_cell.angle_alpha   90.00
_cell.angle_beta   90.00
_cell.angle_gamma   90.00
#
_symmetry.space_group_name_H-M   'P 1'
#
loop_
_entity.id
_entity.type
_entity.pdbx_description
1 polymer ?
#
loop_
_entity_poly.entity_id
_entity_poly.type
_entity_poly.pdbx_seq_one_letter_code
_entity_poly.pdbx_strand_id
1 'polypeptide(L)'
;MTVRTTLLTLALALAACGRGDRQDTPSTQATASATAPRGPDHLVLRVPRTGGEARVYACPRLDTVMWSASAAPALSRVLAFDDEAGSIAFVDAQGAPARIDFRQGVASTVTKAKLTGLASWDGSNIYGIAADGSVERYGPNSPWKWRPKLPARAVFPQPDATLLVLAQRAEGSVVWRLRPPATRIVDSVALGKVNRTLRTQVGDRLYLGSGRELMGVRTRTMQRTASIEFSDEIESLEATPSGDRVFVITRGGTTIDVVDRFREVISGHIEIGRHVTDMRVDPLGRYLLARPEGRDSALVIAVGTNRVIGAVATTWREDLPFVAPDGGIALAQEPDVVVVDGETLRSKVRVRGGAADYWYAFRWTGFRPRDARLDRPVEFGGAATDSSAAPGVSTVPKPDSAAARPPARDTTARRATGFTVSFAALLVPEKARELAATIRVGNENARVVTAMRDGATIYRVVMGPYSTRDEAERVGRDSKQSYWVYEGGP
;
A
#
# COMPACT_ATOMS: atom_id res chain seq x y z
N MET A 1 41.49 6.30 58.40
CA MET A 1 42.52 5.24 58.41
C MET A 1 42.08 4.25 57.34
N THR A 2 42.68 4.00 56.23
CA THR A 2 44.06 4.02 55.74
C THR A 2 44.03 4.32 54.23
N VAL A 3 44.93 5.19 53.84
CA VAL A 3 45.38 5.58 52.48
C VAL A 3 46.22 4.46 51.86
N ARG A 4 46.15 4.26 50.53
CA ARG A 4 47.25 3.83 49.63
C ARG A 4 46.81 4.00 48.19
N THR A 5 47.24 4.94 47.50
CA THR A 5 48.32 5.49 46.69
C THR A 5 49.14 4.45 45.90
N THR A 6 49.41 4.87 44.65
CA THR A 6 50.49 4.52 43.69
C THR A 6 50.09 3.52 42.60
N LEU A 7 50.52 3.65 41.32
CA LEU A 7 51.59 4.35 40.64
C LEU A 7 51.36 4.44 39.13
N LEU A 8 51.76 5.54 38.54
CA LEU A 8 51.93 5.90 37.16
C LEU A 8 53.19 5.21 36.56
N THR A 9 53.07 4.63 35.34
CA THR A 9 54.29 4.35 34.56
C THR A 9 54.11 4.78 33.10
N LEU A 10 54.86 5.77 32.75
CA LEU A 10 55.12 6.37 31.46
C LEU A 10 56.27 5.58 30.78
N ALA A 11 56.11 5.15 29.53
CA ALA A 11 57.21 4.65 28.70
C ALA A 11 57.20 5.36 27.34
N LEU A 12 58.18 6.23 27.18
CA LEU A 12 58.64 6.78 25.89
C LEU A 12 59.51 5.71 25.19
N ALA A 13 59.39 5.57 23.89
CA ALA A 13 60.44 4.98 23.06
C ALA A 13 60.47 5.61 21.66
N LEU A 14 61.64 5.99 21.34
CA LEU A 14 62.24 6.79 20.30
C LEU A 14 62.03 6.38 18.85
N ALA A 15 62.17 7.39 18.00
CA ALA A 15 62.24 7.35 16.54
C ALA A 15 63.52 6.62 16.04
N ALA A 16 63.35 5.92 14.89
CA ALA A 16 64.45 5.61 13.99
C ALA A 16 64.02 5.81 12.55
N CYS A 17 64.71 6.73 11.88
CA CYS A 17 64.62 6.92 10.42
C CYS A 17 65.35 5.78 9.70
N GLY A 18 64.69 5.17 8.72
CA GLY A 18 65.30 4.26 7.75
C GLY A 18 64.78 4.62 6.35
N ARG A 19 65.69 5.08 5.51
CA ARG A 19 65.55 5.31 4.07
C ARG A 19 65.69 3.97 3.37
N GLY A 20 64.78 3.61 2.49
CA GLY A 20 64.95 2.41 1.68
C GLY A 20 63.74 2.14 0.74
N ASP A 21 64.02 2.23 -0.51
CA ASP A 21 63.44 1.60 -1.69
C ASP A 21 61.90 1.67 -1.98
N ARG A 22 61.64 2.36 -3.11
CA ARG A 22 60.40 2.21 -3.87
C ARG A 22 60.26 0.78 -4.35
N GLN A 23 59.36 0.01 -3.79
CA GLN A 23 58.76 -1.15 -4.41
C GLN A 23 57.33 -0.82 -4.79
N ASP A 24 57.01 -1.04 -6.06
CA ASP A 24 55.68 -0.94 -6.62
C ASP A 24 54.69 -1.82 -5.84
N THR A 25 53.82 -1.18 -5.10
CA THR A 25 52.70 -1.85 -4.43
C THR A 25 51.58 -2.07 -5.43
N PRO A 26 51.08 -3.30 -5.60
CA PRO A 26 49.94 -3.54 -6.48
C PRO A 26 48.71 -2.80 -5.91
N SER A 27 48.02 -2.09 -6.80
CA SER A 27 46.78 -1.39 -6.52
C SER A 27 45.82 -2.33 -5.79
N THR A 28 45.56 -2.04 -4.55
CA THR A 28 44.53 -2.69 -3.76
C THR A 28 43.20 -2.41 -4.44
N GLN A 29 42.65 -3.41 -5.14
CA GLN A 29 41.27 -3.40 -5.60
C GLN A 29 40.40 -3.03 -4.40
N ALA A 30 39.69 -1.92 -4.53
CA ALA A 30 38.68 -1.52 -3.56
C ALA A 30 37.71 -2.72 -3.39
N THR A 31 37.84 -3.40 -2.25
CA THR A 31 36.93 -4.42 -1.80
C THR A 31 35.54 -3.80 -1.86
N ALA A 32 34.68 -4.33 -2.72
CA ALA A 32 33.28 -3.94 -2.79
C ALA A 32 32.73 -3.95 -1.37
N SER A 33 32.34 -2.79 -0.87
CA SER A 33 31.71 -2.66 0.43
C SER A 33 30.57 -3.68 0.50
N ALA A 34 30.72 -4.67 1.36
CA ALA A 34 29.67 -5.65 1.60
C ALA A 34 28.39 -4.87 1.91
N THR A 35 27.41 -5.00 1.05
CA THR A 35 26.11 -4.36 1.21
C THR A 35 25.60 -4.76 2.58
N ALA A 36 25.38 -3.78 3.47
CA ALA A 36 24.86 -4.05 4.80
C ALA A 36 23.61 -4.93 4.68
N PRO A 37 23.46 -5.98 5.50
CA PRO A 37 22.35 -6.91 5.38
C PRO A 37 21.05 -6.12 5.44
N ARG A 38 20.19 -6.31 4.44
CA ARG A 38 18.88 -5.67 4.38
C ARG A 38 18.06 -6.16 5.58
N GLY A 39 17.65 -5.24 6.45
CA GLY A 39 16.75 -5.55 7.55
C GLY A 39 15.39 -6.06 7.04
N PRO A 40 14.62 -6.73 7.90
CA PRO A 40 13.26 -7.17 7.54
C PRO A 40 12.39 -5.96 7.25
N ASP A 41 11.52 -6.06 6.26
CA ASP A 41 10.53 -5.04 5.90
C ASP A 41 9.12 -5.39 6.38
N HIS A 42 8.89 -6.62 6.82
CA HIS A 42 7.64 -7.08 7.40
C HIS A 42 7.72 -7.02 8.91
N LEU A 43 6.87 -6.20 9.51
CA LEU A 43 6.96 -5.80 10.90
C LEU A 43 5.61 -5.92 11.61
N VAL A 44 5.67 -6.12 12.93
CA VAL A 44 4.51 -6.12 13.81
C VAL A 44 4.78 -5.20 14.99
N LEU A 45 3.93 -4.20 15.15
CA LEU A 45 3.85 -3.39 16.36
C LEU A 45 3.08 -4.16 17.43
N ARG A 46 3.60 -4.14 18.65
CA ARG A 46 2.90 -4.61 19.86
C ARG A 46 2.94 -3.49 20.90
N VAL A 47 1.79 -3.19 21.46
CA VAL A 47 1.64 -2.20 22.55
C VAL A 47 0.78 -2.84 23.64
N PRO A 48 1.19 -2.80 24.91
CA PRO A 48 0.33 -3.29 26.00
C PRO A 48 -1.04 -2.62 25.92
N ARG A 49 -2.13 -3.38 26.09
CA ARG A 49 -3.51 -2.84 26.04
C ARG A 49 -3.78 -1.79 27.12
N THR A 50 -2.97 -1.80 28.17
CA THR A 50 -2.99 -0.77 29.23
C THR A 50 -2.12 0.44 28.92
N GLY A 51 -1.46 0.46 27.75
CA GLY A 51 -0.41 1.41 27.43
C GLY A 51 0.94 1.01 28.01
N GLY A 52 2.00 1.69 27.61
CA GLY A 52 3.36 1.43 28.06
C GLY A 52 4.37 1.46 26.91
N GLU A 53 5.39 0.63 26.98
CA GLU A 53 6.40 0.56 25.91
C GLU A 53 5.83 -0.13 24.67
N ALA A 54 5.78 0.61 23.57
CA ALA A 54 5.47 0.05 22.25
C ALA A 54 6.72 -0.60 21.67
N ARG A 55 6.61 -1.82 21.14
CA ARG A 55 7.71 -2.56 20.54
C ARG A 55 7.37 -3.02 19.14
N VAL A 56 8.34 -2.94 18.24
CA VAL A 56 8.23 -3.41 16.86
C VAL A 56 9.11 -4.64 16.66
N TYR A 57 8.52 -5.69 16.16
CA TYR A 57 9.15 -6.98 15.93
C TYR A 57 9.24 -7.30 14.44
N ALA A 58 10.28 -8.06 14.07
CA ALA A 58 10.40 -8.61 12.72
C ALA A 58 9.53 -9.86 12.53
N CYS A 59 8.82 -9.95 11.40
CA CYS A 59 8.19 -11.19 10.96
C CYS A 59 9.21 -12.13 10.30
N PRO A 60 9.01 -13.46 10.36
CA PRO A 60 7.87 -14.15 10.98
C PRO A 60 8.10 -14.55 12.44
N ARG A 61 9.30 -14.44 12.97
CA ARG A 61 9.66 -15.05 14.27
C ARG A 61 9.12 -14.29 15.47
N LEU A 62 8.99 -12.97 15.37
CA LEU A 62 8.48 -12.09 16.43
C LEU A 62 9.29 -12.18 17.75
N ASP A 63 10.57 -12.54 17.65
CA ASP A 63 11.51 -12.70 18.77
C ASP A 63 12.50 -11.54 18.90
N THR A 64 12.72 -10.80 17.82
CA THR A 64 13.69 -9.72 17.75
C THR A 64 13.00 -8.38 17.75
N VAL A 65 13.24 -7.56 18.78
CA VAL A 65 12.78 -6.17 18.85
C VAL A 65 13.65 -5.31 17.92
N MET A 66 13.00 -4.69 16.95
CA MET A 66 13.65 -3.80 15.98
C MET A 66 13.67 -2.35 16.46
N TRP A 67 12.59 -1.95 17.15
CA TRP A 67 12.42 -0.65 17.78
C TRP A 67 11.54 -0.71 19.00
N SER A 68 11.71 0.29 19.86
CA SER A 68 10.75 0.59 20.91
C SER A 68 10.47 2.09 20.99
N ALA A 69 9.29 2.41 21.50
CA ALA A 69 8.91 3.76 21.88
C ALA A 69 8.35 3.72 23.29
N SER A 70 8.86 4.60 24.16
CA SER A 70 8.44 4.67 25.56
C SER A 70 7.06 5.34 25.66
N ALA A 71 6.31 4.97 26.71
CA ALA A 71 5.09 5.65 27.15
C ALA A 71 4.00 5.82 26.09
N ALA A 72 3.84 4.82 25.20
CA ALA A 72 2.72 4.82 24.28
C ALA A 72 1.39 4.69 25.04
N PRO A 73 0.36 5.50 24.73
CA PRO A 73 -0.96 5.29 25.30
C PRO A 73 -1.55 3.97 24.79
N ALA A 74 -2.54 3.45 25.50
CA ALA A 74 -3.30 2.29 25.07
C ALA A 74 -3.95 2.58 23.71
N LEU A 75 -3.75 1.68 22.74
CA LEU A 75 -4.34 1.79 21.41
C LEU A 75 -5.76 1.23 21.39
N SER A 76 -6.65 1.96 20.74
CA SER A 76 -7.98 1.48 20.36
C SER A 76 -8.00 1.04 18.90
N ARG A 77 -7.50 1.90 17.98
CA ARG A 77 -7.53 1.61 16.54
C ARG A 77 -6.40 2.33 15.81
N VAL A 78 -5.71 1.63 14.92
CA VAL A 78 -4.75 2.25 14.01
C VAL A 78 -5.51 2.92 12.86
N LEU A 79 -5.09 4.13 12.47
CA LEU A 79 -5.64 4.91 11.36
C LEU A 79 -4.85 4.68 10.08
N ALA A 80 -3.54 4.85 10.15
CA ALA A 80 -2.63 4.65 9.03
C ALA A 80 -1.17 4.58 9.50
N PHE A 81 -0.33 4.01 8.66
CA PHE A 81 1.13 4.05 8.77
C PHE A 81 1.68 5.07 7.76
N ASP A 82 2.55 5.96 8.25
CA ASP A 82 3.30 6.91 7.44
C ASP A 82 4.67 6.31 7.11
N ASP A 83 4.82 5.81 5.89
CA ASP A 83 6.05 5.14 5.43
C ASP A 83 7.22 6.13 5.31
N GLU A 84 6.96 7.38 4.95
CA GLU A 84 7.98 8.41 4.79
C GLU A 84 8.50 8.90 6.15
N ALA A 85 7.63 9.23 7.07
CA ALA A 85 8.01 9.66 8.41
C ALA A 85 8.45 8.49 9.30
N GLY A 86 8.00 7.26 9.03
CA GLY A 86 8.19 6.11 9.91
C GLY A 86 7.37 6.24 11.19
N SER A 87 6.10 6.58 11.04
CA SER A 87 5.20 6.79 12.18
C SER A 87 3.84 6.14 11.99
N ILE A 88 3.19 5.77 13.10
CA ILE A 88 1.82 5.25 13.10
C ILE A 88 0.88 6.28 13.71
N ALA A 89 -0.16 6.67 12.95
CA ALA A 89 -1.29 7.42 13.46
C ALA A 89 -2.36 6.46 13.98
N PHE A 90 -2.86 6.70 15.17
CA PHE A 90 -3.84 5.83 15.84
C PHE A 90 -4.81 6.63 16.71
N VAL A 91 -5.87 5.96 17.14
CA VAL A 91 -6.81 6.44 18.16
C VAL A 91 -6.45 5.75 19.47
N ASP A 92 -6.28 6.50 20.53
CA ASP A 92 -6.04 5.94 21.85
C ASP A 92 -7.34 5.42 22.52
N ALA A 93 -7.21 4.76 23.67
CA ALA A 93 -8.35 4.24 24.40
C ALA A 93 -9.32 5.31 24.93
N GLN A 94 -8.90 6.58 24.97
CA GLN A 94 -9.72 7.73 25.32
C GLN A 94 -10.42 8.36 24.13
N GLY A 95 -10.15 7.85 22.89
CA GLY A 95 -10.71 8.35 21.65
C GLY A 95 -9.95 9.54 21.06
N ALA A 96 -8.79 9.89 21.60
CA ALA A 96 -7.97 10.97 21.08
C ALA A 96 -7.00 10.46 19.98
N PRO A 97 -6.74 11.25 18.92
CA PRO A 97 -5.75 10.91 17.93
C PRO A 97 -4.33 11.08 18.48
N ALA A 98 -3.51 10.06 18.28
CA ALA A 98 -2.14 10.02 18.75
C ALA A 98 -1.22 9.45 17.67
N ARG A 99 0.09 9.54 17.88
CA ARG A 99 1.12 9.07 16.95
C ARG A 99 2.27 8.41 17.71
N ILE A 100 2.82 7.34 17.14
CA ILE A 100 4.11 6.78 17.53
C ILE A 100 5.09 7.08 16.41
N ASP A 101 6.19 7.77 16.74
CA ASP A 101 7.32 8.02 15.83
C ASP A 101 8.44 7.03 16.15
N PHE A 102 8.72 6.14 15.19
CA PHE A 102 9.74 5.12 15.38
C PHE A 102 11.17 5.66 15.24
N ARG A 103 11.37 6.76 14.52
CA ARG A 103 12.68 7.36 14.36
C ARG A 103 13.13 8.06 15.64
N GLN A 104 12.17 8.66 16.35
CA GLN A 104 12.42 9.35 17.62
C GLN A 104 12.21 8.45 18.85
N GLY A 105 11.52 7.31 18.68
CA GLY A 105 11.19 6.40 19.78
C GLY A 105 10.18 6.99 20.77
N VAL A 106 9.30 7.91 20.31
CA VAL A 106 8.35 8.61 21.17
C VAL A 106 6.92 8.44 20.69
N ALA A 107 5.98 8.47 21.64
CA ALA A 107 4.56 8.55 21.36
C ALA A 107 4.02 9.89 21.86
N SER A 108 3.10 10.49 21.10
CA SER A 108 2.50 11.79 21.42
C SER A 108 1.04 11.85 21.04
N THR A 109 0.24 12.56 21.86
CA THR A 109 -1.14 12.91 21.50
C THR A 109 -1.12 14.07 20.50
N VAL A 110 -1.83 13.91 19.39
CA VAL A 110 -1.87 14.90 18.31
C VAL A 110 -2.77 16.08 18.70
N THR A 111 -3.90 15.79 19.34
CA THR A 111 -4.80 16.79 19.93
C THR A 111 -5.62 16.18 21.07
N LYS A 112 -6.02 17.01 22.02
CA LYS A 112 -6.96 16.65 23.11
C LYS A 112 -8.43 16.85 22.71
N ALA A 113 -8.70 17.35 21.50
CA ALA A 113 -10.07 17.53 21.02
C ALA A 113 -10.75 16.16 20.89
N LYS A 114 -11.98 16.06 21.38
CA LYS A 114 -12.82 14.87 21.19
C LYS A 114 -13.37 14.89 19.77
N LEU A 115 -12.90 13.98 18.95
CA LEU A 115 -13.27 13.84 17.56
C LEU A 115 -13.92 12.48 17.32
N THR A 116 -14.89 12.44 16.41
CA THR A 116 -15.50 11.21 15.91
C THR A 116 -15.15 11.00 14.44
N GLY A 117 -15.37 9.81 13.91
CA GLY A 117 -15.10 9.53 12.49
C GLY A 117 -13.65 9.78 12.08
N LEU A 118 -12.69 9.55 12.99
CA LEU A 118 -11.28 9.77 12.74
C LEU A 118 -10.79 8.92 11.57
N ALA A 119 -10.08 9.55 10.62
CA ALA A 119 -9.49 8.89 9.47
C ALA A 119 -8.18 9.56 9.04
N SER A 120 -7.30 8.77 8.48
CA SER A 120 -6.08 9.21 7.81
C SER A 120 -5.90 8.43 6.51
N TRP A 121 -5.20 9.01 5.53
CA TRP A 121 -4.79 8.28 4.34
C TRP A 121 -3.39 7.68 4.53
N ASP A 122 -2.46 8.52 4.89
CA ASP A 122 -1.02 8.26 4.89
C ASP A 122 -0.37 8.32 6.29
N GLY A 123 -1.18 8.54 7.34
CA GLY A 123 -0.66 8.74 8.70
C GLY A 123 -0.18 10.16 8.99
N SER A 124 0.07 10.99 7.97
CA SER A 124 0.59 12.36 8.18
C SER A 124 -0.49 13.34 8.60
N ASN A 125 -1.67 13.27 7.97
CA ASN A 125 -2.83 14.11 8.27
C ASN A 125 -3.96 13.28 8.85
N ILE A 126 -4.45 13.66 10.02
CA ILE A 126 -5.60 13.05 10.68
C ILE A 126 -6.79 13.98 10.56
N TYR A 127 -7.89 13.48 10.04
CA TYR A 127 -9.16 14.18 9.94
C TYR A 127 -10.15 13.60 10.93
N GLY A 128 -11.03 14.43 11.46
CA GLY A 128 -12.08 14.02 12.36
C GLY A 128 -13.24 15.01 12.40
N ILE A 129 -14.32 14.62 13.03
CA ILE A 129 -15.54 15.41 13.18
C ILE A 129 -15.64 15.83 14.63
N ALA A 130 -15.63 17.13 14.90
CA ALA A 130 -15.79 17.70 16.22
C ALA A 130 -17.26 17.67 16.68
N ALA A 131 -17.49 17.86 17.98
CA ALA A 131 -18.83 17.84 18.57
C ALA A 131 -19.78 18.90 18.00
N ASP A 132 -19.25 20.02 17.47
CA ASP A 132 -20.01 21.06 16.79
C ASP A 132 -20.36 20.71 15.32
N GLY A 133 -20.02 19.51 14.87
CA GLY A 133 -20.22 19.01 13.50
C GLY A 133 -19.21 19.56 12.49
N SER A 134 -18.21 20.31 12.91
CA SER A 134 -17.12 20.74 12.03
C SER A 134 -16.17 19.60 11.72
N VAL A 135 -15.57 19.63 10.55
CA VAL A 135 -14.49 18.73 10.14
C VAL A 135 -13.17 19.43 10.40
N GLU A 136 -12.28 18.75 11.12
CA GLU A 136 -10.98 19.26 11.49
C GLU A 136 -9.86 18.36 10.95
N ARG A 137 -8.71 19.00 10.63
CA ARG A 137 -7.47 18.30 10.23
C ARG A 137 -6.34 18.68 11.18
N TYR A 138 -5.60 17.66 11.60
CA TYR A 138 -4.38 17.77 12.39
C TYR A 138 -3.25 17.04 11.68
N GLY A 139 -2.06 17.64 11.65
CA GLY A 139 -0.88 17.08 10.99
C GLY A 139 0.27 18.08 10.99
N PRO A 140 1.34 17.83 10.19
CA PRO A 140 2.50 18.73 10.13
C PRO A 140 2.18 20.10 9.54
N ASN A 141 1.13 20.19 8.74
CA ASN A 141 0.62 21.47 8.23
C ASN A 141 -0.26 22.15 9.26
N SER A 142 -0.49 23.47 9.08
CA SER A 142 -1.36 24.25 9.97
C SER A 142 -2.71 23.55 10.18
N PRO A 143 -3.28 23.61 11.38
CA PRO A 143 -4.62 23.12 11.66
C PRO A 143 -5.64 23.72 10.68
N TRP A 144 -6.55 22.88 10.22
CA TRP A 144 -7.62 23.31 9.32
C TRP A 144 -8.96 22.88 9.87
N LYS A 145 -9.96 23.77 9.73
CA LYS A 145 -11.34 23.54 10.18
C LYS A 145 -12.31 23.98 9.10
N TRP A 146 -13.32 23.17 8.89
CA TRP A 146 -14.43 23.44 7.98
C TRP A 146 -15.75 23.07 8.62
N ARG A 147 -16.70 24.00 8.59
CA ARG A 147 -18.05 23.77 9.13
C ARG A 147 -19.05 23.56 7.99
N PRO A 148 -19.54 22.32 7.79
CA PRO A 148 -20.56 22.05 6.78
C PRO A 148 -21.93 22.57 7.18
N LYS A 149 -22.80 22.81 6.18
CA LYS A 149 -24.20 23.19 6.39
C LYS A 149 -25.07 22.02 6.92
N LEU A 150 -24.65 20.80 6.74
CA LEU A 150 -25.29 19.57 7.21
C LEU A 150 -24.31 18.82 8.10
N PRO A 151 -24.77 18.07 9.12
CA PRO A 151 -23.87 17.34 10.00
C PRO A 151 -23.07 16.29 9.21
N ALA A 152 -21.74 16.36 9.33
CA ALA A 152 -20.86 15.36 8.81
C ALA A 152 -21.04 14.03 9.58
N ARG A 153 -20.97 12.91 8.89
CA ARG A 153 -21.08 11.56 9.45
C ARG A 153 -19.79 10.75 9.32
N ALA A 154 -19.08 10.96 8.21
CA ALA A 154 -17.80 10.31 7.97
C ALA A 154 -16.92 11.18 7.07
N VAL A 155 -15.62 10.98 7.20
CA VAL A 155 -14.59 11.65 6.40
C VAL A 155 -13.69 10.59 5.75
N PHE A 156 -13.33 10.82 4.48
CA PHE A 156 -12.51 9.90 3.70
C PHE A 156 -11.38 10.69 3.02
N PRO A 157 -10.23 10.85 3.68
CA PRO A 157 -9.06 11.46 3.07
C PRO A 157 -8.61 10.64 1.85
N GLN A 158 -8.13 11.34 0.81
CA GLN A 158 -7.77 10.76 -0.48
C GLN A 158 -6.28 10.93 -0.77
N PRO A 159 -5.68 10.09 -1.63
CA PRO A 159 -4.26 10.18 -1.99
C PRO A 159 -3.90 11.48 -2.72
N ASP A 160 -4.85 12.13 -3.38
CA ASP A 160 -4.66 13.40 -4.10
C ASP A 160 -4.83 14.65 -3.20
N ALA A 161 -4.71 14.48 -1.88
CA ALA A 161 -4.93 15.49 -0.86
C ALA A 161 -6.35 16.10 -0.85
N THR A 162 -7.31 15.48 -1.55
CA THR A 162 -8.72 15.86 -1.39
C THR A 162 -9.35 15.12 -0.21
N LEU A 163 -10.46 15.63 0.27
CA LEU A 163 -11.26 15.06 1.35
C LEU A 163 -12.67 14.84 0.86
N LEU A 164 -13.18 13.62 0.98
CA LEU A 164 -14.60 13.36 0.83
C LEU A 164 -15.25 13.41 2.21
N VAL A 165 -16.40 14.06 2.30
CA VAL A 165 -17.19 14.17 3.52
C VAL A 165 -18.61 13.69 3.24
N LEU A 166 -19.01 12.63 3.91
CA LEU A 166 -20.39 12.15 3.91
C LEU A 166 -21.18 12.94 4.95
N ALA A 167 -22.24 13.60 4.52
CA ALA A 167 -23.21 14.27 5.39
C ALA A 167 -24.59 13.66 5.17
N GLN A 168 -25.40 13.67 6.21
CA GLN A 168 -26.73 13.06 6.19
C GLN A 168 -27.82 14.11 6.35
N ARG A 169 -28.87 13.96 5.55
CA ARG A 169 -30.15 14.67 5.67
C ARG A 169 -31.20 13.71 6.25
N ALA A 170 -32.38 14.23 6.55
CA ALA A 170 -33.50 13.40 7.00
C ALA A 170 -33.86 12.29 5.99
N GLU A 171 -33.89 12.62 4.70
CA GLU A 171 -34.33 11.75 3.62
C GLU A 171 -33.21 11.33 2.65
N GLY A 172 -31.95 11.49 3.03
CA GLY A 172 -30.85 11.13 2.14
C GLY A 172 -29.49 11.53 2.66
N SER A 173 -28.52 11.41 1.79
CA SER A 173 -27.13 11.71 2.09
C SER A 173 -26.52 12.57 0.97
N VAL A 174 -25.42 13.21 1.26
CA VAL A 174 -24.59 13.88 0.26
C VAL A 174 -23.12 13.60 0.55
N VAL A 175 -22.36 13.33 -0.48
CA VAL A 175 -20.89 13.30 -0.38
C VAL A 175 -20.36 14.59 -1.02
N TRP A 176 -19.60 15.35 -0.26
CA TRP A 176 -18.88 16.52 -0.73
C TRP A 176 -17.42 16.19 -0.95
N ARG A 177 -16.83 16.81 -1.97
CA ARG A 177 -15.40 16.80 -2.21
C ARG A 177 -14.82 18.18 -1.93
N LEU A 178 -13.79 18.21 -1.08
CA LEU A 178 -13.04 19.41 -0.72
C LEU A 178 -11.56 19.22 -1.02
N ARG A 179 -10.82 20.33 -1.09
CA ARG A 179 -9.37 20.32 -1.19
C ARG A 179 -8.78 21.21 -0.08
N PRO A 180 -8.56 20.67 1.12
CA PRO A 180 -7.91 21.45 2.18
C PRO A 180 -6.55 22.02 1.72
N PRO A 181 -6.15 23.26 2.09
CA PRO A 181 -6.80 24.09 3.13
C PRO A 181 -8.01 24.92 2.65
N ALA A 182 -8.39 24.86 1.38
CA ALA A 182 -9.60 25.56 0.94
C ALA A 182 -10.85 24.95 1.59
N THR A 183 -11.83 25.82 1.91
CA THR A 183 -13.11 25.43 2.50
C THR A 183 -14.24 25.34 1.48
N ARG A 184 -13.93 25.60 0.20
CA ARG A 184 -14.90 25.49 -0.90
C ARG A 184 -15.15 24.04 -1.27
N ILE A 185 -16.41 23.68 -1.40
CA ILE A 185 -16.82 22.41 -1.99
C ILE A 185 -16.47 22.44 -3.49
N VAL A 186 -15.63 21.50 -3.92
CA VAL A 186 -15.19 21.36 -5.32
C VAL A 186 -16.27 20.67 -6.13
N ASP A 187 -16.88 19.64 -5.54
CA ASP A 187 -17.89 18.81 -6.21
C ASP A 187 -18.78 18.12 -5.17
N SER A 188 -19.93 17.61 -5.59
CA SER A 188 -20.87 16.91 -4.71
C SER A 188 -21.73 15.91 -5.43
N VAL A 189 -22.16 14.85 -4.73
CA VAL A 189 -23.13 13.88 -5.20
C VAL A 189 -24.20 13.65 -4.15
N ALA A 190 -25.47 13.79 -4.54
CA ALA A 190 -26.62 13.48 -3.68
C ALA A 190 -26.95 11.98 -3.81
N LEU A 191 -27.37 11.38 -2.69
CA LEU A 191 -27.58 9.93 -2.54
C LEU A 191 -28.81 9.66 -1.70
N GLY A 192 -29.35 8.44 -1.77
CA GLY A 192 -30.30 7.93 -0.78
C GLY A 192 -29.70 7.85 0.64
N LYS A 193 -30.41 7.26 1.56
CA LYS A 193 -29.96 7.05 2.94
C LYS A 193 -28.81 6.03 2.95
N VAL A 194 -27.62 6.44 3.35
CA VAL A 194 -26.43 5.58 3.44
C VAL A 194 -26.30 5.02 4.86
N ASN A 195 -26.17 3.69 4.98
CA ASN A 195 -25.97 2.99 6.24
C ASN A 195 -24.61 2.28 6.34
N ARG A 196 -23.95 2.00 5.22
CA ARG A 196 -22.61 1.40 5.16
C ARG A 196 -21.71 2.17 4.20
N THR A 197 -20.45 2.23 4.50
CA THR A 197 -19.44 2.90 3.66
C THR A 197 -18.17 2.10 3.61
N LEU A 198 -17.55 2.04 2.44
CA LEU A 198 -16.25 1.41 2.23
C LEU A 198 -15.44 2.23 1.23
N ARG A 199 -14.31 2.77 1.66
CA ARG A 199 -13.33 3.38 0.76
C ARG A 199 -12.33 2.31 0.30
N THR A 200 -12.09 2.20 -1.00
CA THR A 200 -11.03 1.33 -1.53
C THR A 200 -9.66 1.76 -1.01
N GLN A 201 -8.74 0.82 -0.82
CA GLN A 201 -7.38 1.14 -0.35
C GLN A 201 -6.63 2.05 -1.33
N VAL A 202 -6.88 1.92 -2.63
CA VAL A 202 -6.30 2.83 -3.65
C VAL A 202 -6.98 4.20 -3.71
N GLY A 203 -8.07 4.40 -2.96
CA GLY A 203 -8.77 5.69 -2.81
C GLY A 203 -9.53 6.17 -4.04
N ASP A 204 -9.69 5.36 -5.07
CA ASP A 204 -10.33 5.75 -6.33
C ASP A 204 -11.86 5.56 -6.32
N ARG A 205 -12.39 4.84 -5.33
CA ARG A 205 -13.83 4.59 -5.19
C ARG A 205 -14.26 4.58 -3.72
N LEU A 206 -15.43 5.17 -3.48
CA LEU A 206 -16.16 5.08 -2.22
C LEU A 206 -17.43 4.29 -2.48
N TYR A 207 -17.54 3.11 -1.88
CA TYR A 207 -18.76 2.31 -1.90
C TYR A 207 -19.71 2.73 -0.78
N LEU A 208 -20.99 2.74 -1.08
CA LEU A 208 -22.05 3.23 -0.22
C LEU A 208 -23.21 2.23 -0.26
N GLY A 209 -23.47 1.60 0.88
CA GLY A 209 -24.59 0.70 1.06
C GLY A 209 -25.83 1.49 1.52
N SER A 210 -26.96 1.24 0.88
CA SER A 210 -28.27 1.84 1.14
C SER A 210 -29.34 0.76 1.18
N GLY A 211 -29.66 0.23 2.37
CA GLY A 211 -30.51 -0.93 2.48
C GLY A 211 -29.93 -2.12 1.71
N ARG A 212 -30.61 -2.55 0.66
CA ARG A 212 -30.21 -3.68 -0.20
C ARG A 212 -29.34 -3.26 -1.40
N GLU A 213 -29.09 -1.98 -1.57
CA GLU A 213 -28.36 -1.47 -2.72
C GLU A 213 -26.93 -1.10 -2.37
N LEU A 214 -25.97 -1.47 -3.22
CA LEU A 214 -24.59 -1.03 -3.19
C LEU A 214 -24.31 -0.15 -4.40
N MET A 215 -23.80 1.05 -4.16
CA MET A 215 -23.40 1.98 -5.20
C MET A 215 -21.97 2.46 -4.94
N GLY A 216 -21.18 2.61 -5.99
CA GLY A 216 -19.87 3.26 -5.92
C GLY A 216 -19.95 4.72 -6.34
N VAL A 217 -19.08 5.54 -5.74
CA VAL A 217 -18.77 6.91 -6.20
C VAL A 217 -17.31 6.95 -6.60
N ARG A 218 -17.03 7.33 -7.85
CA ARG A 218 -15.66 7.56 -8.34
C ARG A 218 -15.11 8.83 -7.70
N THR A 219 -14.10 8.71 -6.87
CA THR A 219 -13.66 9.80 -6.00
C THR A 219 -13.12 11.03 -6.74
N ARG A 220 -12.55 10.83 -7.95
CA ARG A 220 -12.00 11.91 -8.77
C ARG A 220 -13.05 12.71 -9.52
N THR A 221 -14.08 12.05 -10.03
CA THR A 221 -15.12 12.65 -10.90
C THR A 221 -16.46 12.84 -10.19
N MET A 222 -16.59 12.31 -8.97
CA MET A 222 -17.84 12.27 -8.19
C MET A 222 -19.02 11.61 -8.92
N GLN A 223 -18.73 10.83 -9.96
CA GLN A 223 -19.74 10.08 -10.72
C GLN A 223 -20.14 8.83 -9.95
N ARG A 224 -21.43 8.54 -9.96
CA ARG A 224 -21.98 7.28 -9.45
C ARG A 224 -21.68 6.14 -10.41
N THR A 225 -21.53 4.94 -9.87
CA THR A 225 -21.55 3.69 -10.63
C THR A 225 -22.98 3.17 -10.75
N ALA A 226 -23.16 2.07 -11.46
CA ALA A 226 -24.42 1.34 -11.41
C ALA A 226 -24.73 0.88 -9.98
N SER A 227 -26.02 0.80 -9.65
CA SER A 227 -26.47 0.22 -8.39
C SER A 227 -26.55 -1.29 -8.52
N ILE A 228 -26.06 -1.99 -7.50
CA ILE A 228 -26.08 -3.46 -7.40
C ILE A 228 -27.07 -3.81 -6.30
N GLU A 229 -28.10 -4.58 -6.63
CA GLU A 229 -29.12 -5.00 -5.68
C GLU A 229 -28.78 -6.37 -5.09
N PHE A 230 -28.96 -6.51 -3.76
CA PHE A 230 -28.76 -7.74 -3.00
C PHE A 230 -30.08 -8.33 -2.50
N SER A 231 -30.03 -9.59 -2.08
CA SER A 231 -31.20 -10.31 -1.57
C SER A 231 -31.75 -9.71 -0.27
N ASP A 232 -30.87 -9.14 0.57
CA ASP A 232 -31.24 -8.53 1.84
C ASP A 232 -30.37 -7.28 2.14
N GLU A 233 -30.64 -6.62 3.28
CA GLU A 233 -29.92 -5.41 3.69
C GLU A 233 -28.44 -5.66 3.89
N ILE A 234 -27.61 -4.77 3.34
CA ILE A 234 -26.15 -4.83 3.45
C ILE A 234 -25.74 -4.58 4.90
N GLU A 235 -25.00 -5.54 5.48
CA GLU A 235 -24.53 -5.49 6.87
C GLU A 235 -23.06 -5.15 6.97
N SER A 236 -22.21 -5.71 6.09
CA SER A 236 -20.79 -5.44 6.07
C SER A 236 -20.22 -5.42 4.65
N LEU A 237 -19.15 -4.63 4.48
CA LEU A 237 -18.44 -4.45 3.22
C LEU A 237 -16.94 -4.52 3.48
N GLU A 238 -16.23 -5.29 2.65
CA GLU A 238 -14.78 -5.32 2.61
C GLU A 238 -14.28 -5.34 1.17
N ALA A 239 -13.13 -4.72 0.88
CA ALA A 239 -12.55 -4.73 -0.45
C ALA A 239 -11.16 -5.34 -0.46
N THR A 240 -10.79 -5.99 -1.55
CA THR A 240 -9.40 -6.35 -1.80
C THR A 240 -8.51 -5.09 -1.84
N PRO A 241 -7.22 -5.19 -1.48
CA PRO A 241 -6.29 -4.05 -1.55
C PRO A 241 -6.16 -3.45 -2.95
N SER A 242 -6.25 -4.29 -4.00
CA SER A 242 -6.31 -3.87 -5.41
C SER A 242 -7.64 -3.19 -5.77
N GLY A 243 -8.67 -3.38 -4.94
CA GLY A 243 -10.02 -2.88 -5.16
C GLY A 243 -10.76 -3.56 -6.31
N ASP A 244 -10.28 -4.67 -6.85
CA ASP A 244 -10.92 -5.41 -7.93
C ASP A 244 -12.19 -6.14 -7.50
N ARG A 245 -12.30 -6.47 -6.20
CA ARG A 245 -13.47 -7.14 -5.62
C ARG A 245 -13.95 -6.44 -4.36
N VAL A 246 -15.26 -6.51 -4.15
CA VAL A 246 -15.90 -6.15 -2.88
C VAL A 246 -16.65 -7.36 -2.34
N PHE A 247 -16.39 -7.70 -1.10
CA PHE A 247 -17.09 -8.75 -0.36
C PHE A 247 -18.23 -8.11 0.41
N VAL A 248 -19.39 -8.69 0.33
CA VAL A 248 -20.63 -8.16 0.93
C VAL A 248 -21.28 -9.24 1.79
N ILE A 249 -21.60 -8.88 3.02
CA ILE A 249 -22.47 -9.66 3.89
C ILE A 249 -23.83 -8.97 3.92
N THR A 250 -24.88 -9.75 3.71
CA THR A 250 -26.25 -9.32 3.90
C THR A 250 -26.83 -9.86 5.22
N ARG A 251 -27.86 -9.19 5.72
CA ARG A 251 -28.53 -9.55 6.98
C ARG A 251 -29.05 -10.98 6.95
N GLY A 252 -28.60 -11.80 7.88
CA GLY A 252 -29.00 -13.22 7.98
C GLY A 252 -28.50 -14.08 6.82
N GLY A 253 -27.72 -13.53 5.89
CA GLY A 253 -27.15 -14.29 4.78
C GLY A 253 -26.16 -15.35 5.24
N THR A 254 -26.17 -16.51 4.58
CA THR A 254 -25.26 -17.64 4.86
C THR A 254 -24.12 -17.71 3.84
N THR A 255 -24.06 -16.74 2.92
CA THR A 255 -23.04 -16.58 1.89
C THR A 255 -22.36 -15.23 2.02
N ILE A 256 -21.16 -15.10 1.46
CA ILE A 256 -20.51 -13.82 1.22
C ILE A 256 -20.60 -13.56 -0.28
N ASP A 257 -21.27 -12.50 -0.67
CA ASP A 257 -21.39 -12.10 -2.06
C ASP A 257 -20.10 -11.46 -2.54
N VAL A 258 -19.66 -11.77 -3.76
CA VAL A 258 -18.46 -11.25 -4.38
C VAL A 258 -18.85 -10.34 -5.53
N VAL A 259 -18.60 -9.05 -5.40
CA VAL A 259 -18.84 -8.06 -6.44
C VAL A 259 -17.58 -7.86 -7.27
N ASP A 260 -17.70 -8.00 -8.58
CA ASP A 260 -16.69 -7.57 -9.55
C ASP A 260 -16.83 -6.05 -9.76
N ARG A 261 -15.79 -5.33 -9.35
CA ARG A 261 -15.77 -3.87 -9.43
C ARG A 261 -15.84 -3.33 -10.86
N PHE A 262 -15.24 -4.01 -11.82
CA PHE A 262 -15.13 -3.51 -13.20
C PHE A 262 -16.42 -3.74 -13.97
N ARG A 263 -17.07 -4.86 -13.71
CA ARG A 263 -18.38 -5.21 -14.30
C ARG A 263 -19.55 -4.61 -13.55
N GLU A 264 -19.34 -4.21 -12.29
CA GLU A 264 -20.36 -3.68 -11.37
C GLU A 264 -21.54 -4.66 -11.19
N VAL A 265 -21.20 -5.95 -10.99
CA VAL A 265 -22.16 -7.04 -10.79
C VAL A 265 -21.68 -7.99 -9.68
N ILE A 266 -22.63 -8.74 -9.11
CA ILE A 266 -22.29 -9.90 -8.26
C ILE A 266 -21.73 -10.98 -9.19
N SER A 267 -20.46 -11.33 -9.00
CA SER A 267 -19.72 -12.28 -9.84
C SER A 267 -19.65 -13.68 -9.26
N GLY A 268 -20.07 -13.85 -8.01
CA GLY A 268 -20.05 -15.14 -7.32
C GLY A 268 -20.45 -15.02 -5.86
N HIS A 269 -20.51 -16.17 -5.21
CA HIS A 269 -20.84 -16.31 -3.79
C HIS A 269 -19.85 -17.25 -3.13
N ILE A 270 -19.57 -17.02 -1.86
CA ILE A 270 -18.74 -17.91 -1.04
C ILE A 270 -19.69 -18.55 -0.02
N GLU A 271 -19.90 -19.84 -0.17
CA GLU A 271 -20.77 -20.60 0.72
C GLU A 271 -20.13 -20.79 2.11
N ILE A 272 -20.77 -20.29 3.14
CA ILE A 272 -20.34 -20.40 4.53
C ILE A 272 -21.25 -21.34 5.32
N GLY A 273 -22.52 -21.42 4.93
CA GLY A 273 -23.53 -22.25 5.58
C GLY A 273 -24.05 -21.69 6.91
N ARG A 274 -23.65 -20.49 7.29
CA ARG A 274 -24.13 -19.73 8.45
C ARG A 274 -23.87 -18.25 8.27
N HIS A 275 -24.53 -17.42 9.07
CA HIS A 275 -24.33 -15.99 9.05
C HIS A 275 -22.88 -15.60 9.43
N VAL A 276 -22.34 -14.58 8.77
CA VAL A 276 -21.01 -13.99 9.01
C VAL A 276 -21.21 -12.59 9.59
N THR A 277 -20.59 -12.31 10.72
CA THR A 277 -20.78 -11.04 11.45
C THR A 277 -19.68 -10.03 11.24
N ASP A 278 -18.50 -10.46 10.77
CA ASP A 278 -17.34 -9.59 10.54
C ASP A 278 -16.42 -10.20 9.47
N MET A 279 -15.70 -9.35 8.74
CA MET A 279 -14.73 -9.74 7.72
C MET A 279 -13.47 -8.89 7.81
N ARG A 280 -12.33 -9.47 7.43
CA ARG A 280 -11.05 -8.76 7.30
C ARG A 280 -10.27 -9.29 6.12
N VAL A 281 -9.85 -8.42 5.23
CA VAL A 281 -9.03 -8.78 4.06
C VAL A 281 -7.55 -8.66 4.39
N ASP A 282 -6.76 -9.61 3.93
CA ASP A 282 -5.31 -9.58 3.93
C ASP A 282 -4.77 -8.33 3.23
N PRO A 283 -3.77 -7.63 3.78
CA PRO A 283 -3.13 -6.49 3.14
C PRO A 283 -2.58 -6.74 1.73
N LEU A 284 -2.30 -8.00 1.37
CA LEU A 284 -1.89 -8.40 0.02
C LEU A 284 -3.02 -9.07 -0.80
N GLY A 285 -4.23 -9.19 -0.22
CA GLY A 285 -5.40 -9.74 -0.90
C GLY A 285 -5.37 -11.25 -1.15
N ARG A 286 -4.59 -12.02 -0.39
CA ARG A 286 -4.52 -13.50 -0.50
C ARG A 286 -5.64 -14.19 0.23
N TYR A 287 -5.98 -13.67 1.42
CA TYR A 287 -6.95 -14.27 2.33
C TYR A 287 -8.03 -13.26 2.73
N LEU A 288 -9.23 -13.78 2.89
CA LEU A 288 -10.33 -13.13 3.59
C LEU A 288 -10.60 -13.94 4.86
N LEU A 289 -10.54 -13.28 6.00
CA LEU A 289 -10.93 -13.83 7.30
C LEU A 289 -12.39 -13.48 7.53
N ALA A 290 -13.23 -14.46 7.84
CA ALA A 290 -14.64 -14.25 8.11
C ALA A 290 -15.02 -14.81 9.51
N ARG A 291 -15.80 -14.04 10.27
CA ARG A 291 -16.31 -14.44 11.60
C ARG A 291 -17.66 -15.08 11.47
N PRO A 292 -17.79 -16.41 11.65
CA PRO A 292 -19.10 -17.06 11.68
C PRO A 292 -19.82 -16.74 13.00
N GLU A 293 -21.12 -16.47 12.92
CA GLU A 293 -21.95 -16.16 14.07
C GLU A 293 -21.90 -17.29 15.12
N GLY A 294 -21.84 -16.91 16.39
CA GLY A 294 -21.86 -17.84 17.53
C GLY A 294 -20.62 -18.74 17.63
N ARG A 295 -19.51 -18.39 16.99
CA ARG A 295 -18.26 -19.16 17.04
C ARG A 295 -17.05 -18.26 17.32
N ASP A 296 -16.19 -18.70 18.27
CA ASP A 296 -14.87 -18.11 18.49
C ASP A 296 -13.86 -18.71 17.50
N SER A 297 -14.07 -18.41 16.25
CA SER A 297 -13.22 -18.87 15.15
C SER A 297 -13.17 -17.86 14.01
N ALA A 298 -12.16 -17.99 13.16
CA ALA A 298 -12.10 -17.34 11.87
C ALA A 298 -12.09 -18.40 10.78
N LEU A 299 -12.95 -18.23 9.77
CA LEU A 299 -12.83 -18.96 8.52
C LEU A 299 -11.76 -18.27 7.69
N VAL A 300 -10.85 -19.04 7.14
CA VAL A 300 -9.81 -18.59 6.23
C VAL A 300 -10.23 -18.93 4.81
N ILE A 301 -10.38 -17.91 4.00
CA ILE A 301 -10.88 -18.01 2.62
C ILE A 301 -9.78 -17.57 1.66
N ALA A 302 -9.46 -18.38 0.67
CA ALA A 302 -8.54 -17.99 -0.40
C ALA A 302 -9.23 -17.03 -1.37
N VAL A 303 -8.81 -15.77 -1.41
CA VAL A 303 -9.41 -14.73 -2.27
C VAL A 303 -9.29 -15.09 -3.75
N GLY A 304 -8.16 -15.71 -4.17
CA GLY A 304 -7.93 -16.09 -5.56
C GLY A 304 -8.96 -17.10 -6.11
N THR A 305 -9.48 -18.00 -5.26
CA THR A 305 -10.41 -19.08 -5.65
C THR A 305 -11.81 -18.95 -5.06
N ASN A 306 -12.01 -18.01 -4.15
CA ASN A 306 -13.24 -17.84 -3.35
C ASN A 306 -13.63 -19.10 -2.55
N ARG A 307 -12.62 -19.88 -2.11
CA ARG A 307 -12.86 -21.14 -1.38
C ARG A 307 -12.41 -21.03 0.07
N VAL A 308 -13.19 -21.61 0.95
CA VAL A 308 -12.83 -21.79 2.36
C VAL A 308 -11.69 -22.81 2.43
N ILE A 309 -10.54 -22.41 2.98
CA ILE A 309 -9.40 -23.28 3.25
C ILE A 309 -9.66 -24.09 4.51
N GLY A 310 -10.19 -23.43 5.55
CA GLY A 310 -10.50 -24.05 6.82
C GLY A 310 -10.92 -23.05 7.87
N ALA A 311 -11.03 -23.52 9.13
CA ALA A 311 -11.38 -22.70 10.28
C ALA A 311 -10.27 -22.76 11.33
N VAL A 312 -9.99 -21.64 11.98
CA VAL A 312 -9.02 -21.52 13.07
C VAL A 312 -9.69 -20.92 14.31
N ALA A 313 -9.41 -21.48 15.48
CA ALA A 313 -9.94 -20.95 16.73
C ALA A 313 -9.28 -19.61 17.06
N THR A 314 -10.08 -18.59 17.33
CA THR A 314 -9.60 -17.25 17.71
C THR A 314 -10.72 -16.43 18.34
N THR A 315 -10.39 -15.66 19.37
CA THR A 315 -11.26 -14.58 19.83
C THR A 315 -11.11 -13.37 18.91
N TRP A 316 -12.22 -12.82 18.44
CA TRP A 316 -12.23 -11.61 17.61
C TRP A 316 -12.13 -10.36 18.48
N ARG A 317 -11.18 -9.49 18.13
CA ARG A 317 -10.92 -8.20 18.73
C ARG A 317 -10.73 -7.15 17.64
N GLU A 318 -10.58 -5.89 17.98
CA GLU A 318 -10.33 -4.81 16.99
C GLU A 318 -9.09 -5.09 16.13
N ASP A 319 -8.04 -5.63 16.73
CA ASP A 319 -6.74 -5.86 16.12
C ASP A 319 -6.48 -7.32 15.68
N LEU A 320 -7.24 -8.29 16.22
CA LEU A 320 -7.05 -9.72 15.96
C LEU A 320 -8.37 -10.39 15.56
N PRO A 321 -8.37 -11.40 14.66
CA PRO A 321 -7.23 -11.88 13.91
C PRO A 321 -6.82 -10.93 12.77
N PHE A 322 -5.57 -11.02 12.31
CA PHE A 322 -5.10 -10.35 11.11
C PHE A 322 -4.15 -11.24 10.30
N VAL A 323 -3.95 -10.91 9.02
CA VAL A 323 -2.94 -11.54 8.17
C VAL A 323 -1.72 -10.63 8.08
N ALA A 324 -0.57 -11.15 8.49
CA ALA A 324 0.70 -10.45 8.39
C ALA A 324 1.20 -10.42 6.92
N PRO A 325 2.05 -9.45 6.55
CA PRO A 325 2.56 -9.35 5.18
C PRO A 325 3.28 -10.60 4.65
N ASP A 326 3.83 -11.42 5.53
CA ASP A 326 4.47 -12.72 5.19
C ASP A 326 3.46 -13.86 4.95
N GLY A 327 2.15 -13.64 5.16
CA GLY A 327 1.10 -14.64 5.00
C GLY A 327 0.75 -15.41 6.27
N GLY A 328 1.43 -15.13 7.38
CA GLY A 328 1.05 -15.66 8.68
C GLY A 328 -0.25 -15.05 9.18
N ILE A 329 -1.12 -15.84 9.79
CA ILE A 329 -2.38 -15.36 10.39
C ILE A 329 -2.19 -15.34 11.90
N ALA A 330 -2.23 -14.15 12.49
CA ALA A 330 -2.15 -13.97 13.94
C ALA A 330 -3.55 -14.12 14.57
N LEU A 331 -3.65 -14.96 15.57
CA LEU A 331 -4.90 -15.40 16.21
C LEU A 331 -4.83 -15.15 17.72
N ALA A 332 -5.85 -14.56 18.29
CA ALA A 332 -5.98 -14.48 19.75
C ALA A 332 -6.45 -15.83 20.29
N GLN A 333 -5.59 -16.48 21.07
CA GLN A 333 -5.88 -17.73 21.81
C GLN A 333 -5.47 -17.52 23.27
N GLU A 334 -6.34 -16.91 24.02
CA GLU A 334 -6.08 -16.47 25.40
C GLU A 334 -5.30 -17.51 26.24
N PRO A 335 -4.25 -17.08 26.97
CA PRO A 335 -3.71 -15.72 27.06
C PRO A 335 -2.70 -15.37 25.96
N ASP A 336 -2.50 -16.23 24.98
CA ASP A 336 -1.46 -16.17 23.98
C ASP A 336 -1.96 -15.60 22.64
N VAL A 337 -1.00 -15.24 21.77
CA VAL A 337 -1.23 -15.07 20.33
C VAL A 337 -0.51 -16.18 19.59
N VAL A 338 -1.22 -16.85 18.69
CA VAL A 338 -0.65 -17.90 17.84
C VAL A 338 -0.65 -17.42 16.40
N VAL A 339 0.50 -17.53 15.75
CA VAL A 339 0.63 -17.27 14.30
C VAL A 339 0.59 -18.61 13.60
N VAL A 340 -0.36 -18.77 12.68
CA VAL A 340 -0.48 -19.96 11.84
C VAL A 340 -0.06 -19.62 10.40
N ASP A 341 0.34 -20.62 9.66
CA ASP A 341 0.54 -20.53 8.22
C ASP A 341 -0.80 -20.39 7.49
N GLY A 342 -0.95 -19.41 6.58
CA GLY A 342 -2.22 -19.13 5.93
C GLY A 342 -2.71 -20.23 4.98
N GLU A 343 -1.80 -21.06 4.43
CA GLU A 343 -2.17 -22.15 3.51
C GLU A 343 -2.49 -23.45 4.23
N THR A 344 -1.64 -23.80 5.21
CA THR A 344 -1.74 -25.09 5.91
C THR A 344 -2.48 -25.00 7.24
N LEU A 345 -2.72 -23.80 7.74
CA LEU A 345 -3.30 -23.49 9.05
C LEU A 345 -2.55 -24.10 10.24
N ARG A 346 -1.30 -24.53 10.04
CA ARG A 346 -0.44 -25.07 11.09
C ARG A 346 0.23 -23.93 11.87
N SER A 347 0.34 -24.14 13.18
CA SER A 347 1.03 -23.18 14.06
C SER A 347 2.50 -23.05 13.69
N LYS A 348 2.96 -21.79 13.48
CA LYS A 348 4.35 -21.42 13.26
C LYS A 348 5.00 -20.86 14.52
N VAL A 349 4.31 -19.93 15.19
CA VAL A 349 4.83 -19.20 16.35
C VAL A 349 3.75 -19.07 17.39
N ARG A 350 4.12 -19.21 18.66
CA ARG A 350 3.26 -18.89 19.81
C ARG A 350 3.94 -17.83 20.67
N VAL A 351 3.26 -16.69 20.81
CA VAL A 351 3.71 -15.59 21.66
C VAL A 351 2.97 -15.65 22.97
N ARG A 352 3.66 -16.11 24.00
CA ARG A 352 3.07 -16.24 25.35
C ARG A 352 2.68 -14.88 25.91
N GLY A 353 1.48 -14.81 26.50
CA GLY A 353 0.92 -13.57 27.04
C GLY A 353 0.61 -12.52 25.96
N GLY A 354 0.75 -12.85 24.67
CA GLY A 354 0.59 -11.88 23.58
C GLY A 354 -0.79 -11.27 23.46
N ALA A 355 -1.82 -11.91 24.01
CA ALA A 355 -3.18 -11.36 24.01
C ALA A 355 -3.35 -10.11 24.92
N ALA A 356 -2.38 -9.84 25.82
CA ALA A 356 -2.33 -8.62 26.61
C ALA A 356 -1.92 -7.38 25.79
N ASP A 357 -1.39 -7.58 24.59
CA ASP A 357 -0.96 -6.51 23.70
C ASP A 357 -1.99 -6.23 22.59
N TYR A 358 -2.00 -5.00 22.10
CA TYR A 358 -2.60 -4.59 20.84
C TYR A 358 -1.60 -4.88 19.71
N TRP A 359 -2.06 -5.41 18.60
CA TRP A 359 -1.24 -5.88 17.49
C TRP A 359 -1.54 -5.11 16.21
N TYR A 360 -0.48 -4.71 15.47
CA TYR A 360 -0.63 -4.09 14.15
C TYR A 360 0.51 -4.52 13.24
N ALA A 361 0.18 -5.15 12.12
CA ALA A 361 1.17 -5.54 11.11
C ALA A 361 1.31 -4.45 10.04
N PHE A 362 2.54 -4.17 9.62
CA PHE A 362 2.83 -3.19 8.59
C PHE A 362 4.12 -3.55 7.85
N ARG A 363 4.32 -2.89 6.72
CA ARG A 363 5.54 -3.00 5.94
C ARG A 363 6.26 -1.67 5.97
N TRP A 364 7.55 -1.69 6.28
CA TRP A 364 8.37 -0.50 6.26
C TRP A 364 9.81 -0.81 5.90
N THR A 365 10.40 0.01 5.04
CA THR A 365 11.79 -0.12 4.56
C THR A 365 12.69 1.02 5.06
N GLY A 366 12.19 1.88 5.93
CA GLY A 366 12.84 3.13 6.34
C GLY A 366 14.16 3.01 7.10
N PHE A 367 14.52 1.81 7.59
CA PHE A 367 15.84 1.56 8.16
C PHE A 367 16.83 0.89 7.21
N ARG A 368 16.40 0.60 6.00
CA ARG A 368 17.35 0.23 4.97
C ARG A 368 18.08 1.50 4.55
N PRO A 369 19.43 1.48 4.42
CA PRO A 369 20.13 2.58 3.78
C PRO A 369 19.42 2.84 2.45
N ARG A 370 18.92 4.04 2.25
CA ARG A 370 18.37 4.44 0.94
C ARG A 370 19.52 4.33 -0.04
N ASP A 371 19.44 3.40 -0.96
CA ASP A 371 20.37 3.38 -2.09
C ASP A 371 20.02 4.61 -2.92
N ALA A 372 20.92 5.59 -2.96
CA ALA A 372 20.76 6.80 -3.73
C ALA A 372 20.45 6.53 -5.24
N ARG A 373 20.74 5.31 -5.70
CA ARG A 373 20.37 4.84 -7.04
C ARG A 373 18.91 4.44 -7.17
N LEU A 374 18.24 4.07 -6.06
CA LEU A 374 16.81 3.73 -6.04
C LEU A 374 15.93 4.97 -5.82
N ASP A 375 16.49 6.06 -5.26
CA ASP A 375 15.79 7.34 -5.09
C ASP A 375 15.84 8.22 -6.35
N ARG A 376 16.52 7.79 -7.41
CA ARG A 376 16.41 8.47 -8.70
C ARG A 376 15.01 8.20 -9.27
N PRO A 377 14.28 9.25 -9.69
CA PRO A 377 13.10 9.05 -10.50
C PRO A 377 13.48 8.10 -11.63
N VAL A 378 12.76 7.02 -11.81
CA VAL A 378 12.94 6.15 -12.96
C VAL A 378 12.55 7.02 -14.16
N GLU A 379 13.53 7.70 -14.76
CA GLU A 379 13.34 8.34 -16.04
C GLU A 379 13.10 7.24 -17.07
N PHE A 380 11.84 7.03 -17.38
CA PHE A 380 11.45 6.14 -18.45
C PHE A 380 11.97 6.73 -19.76
N GLY A 381 13.13 6.26 -20.21
CA GLY A 381 13.66 6.55 -21.54
C GLY A 381 14.80 7.55 -21.68
N GLY A 382 15.57 7.84 -20.64
CA GLY A 382 16.83 8.58 -20.78
C GLY A 382 17.99 7.61 -21.11
N ALA A 383 18.41 7.55 -22.37
CA ALA A 383 19.72 7.00 -22.68
C ALA A 383 20.78 7.88 -22.02
N ALA A 384 21.66 7.26 -21.18
CA ALA A 384 22.81 7.93 -20.62
C ALA A 384 23.69 8.47 -21.77
N THR A 385 23.73 9.78 -21.91
CA THR A 385 24.79 10.43 -22.70
C THR A 385 26.03 10.45 -21.85
N ASP A 386 26.96 9.53 -22.10
CA ASP A 386 28.34 9.63 -21.64
C ASP A 386 28.97 10.87 -22.28
N SER A 387 29.11 11.93 -21.49
CA SER A 387 29.90 13.09 -21.81
C SER A 387 31.23 13.01 -21.06
N SER A 388 32.18 12.28 -21.62
CA SER A 388 33.61 12.56 -21.36
C SER A 388 34.44 12.02 -22.51
N ALA A 389 34.66 12.84 -23.51
CA ALA A 389 35.76 12.63 -24.45
C ALA A 389 36.56 13.92 -24.53
N ALA A 390 37.75 13.89 -23.97
CA ALA A 390 38.82 14.82 -24.30
C ALA A 390 39.55 14.34 -25.56
N PRO A 391 40.16 15.23 -26.38
CA PRO A 391 40.59 14.92 -27.72
C PRO A 391 41.99 14.29 -27.78
N GLY A 392 42.14 13.28 -28.59
CA GLY A 392 43.44 12.71 -28.97
C GLY A 392 43.47 12.28 -30.44
N VAL A 393 44.32 12.93 -31.17
CA VAL A 393 44.66 12.79 -32.62
C VAL A 393 45.31 11.41 -32.88
N SER A 394 45.00 10.69 -33.98
CA SER A 394 45.93 10.33 -35.03
C SER A 394 45.52 9.13 -35.90
N THR A 395 45.43 9.36 -37.17
CA THR A 395 45.87 8.63 -38.39
C THR A 395 45.51 7.13 -38.64
N VAL A 396 44.87 6.98 -39.79
CA VAL A 396 44.65 5.94 -40.82
C VAL A 396 45.81 4.90 -40.99
N PRO A 397 45.59 3.63 -41.48
CA PRO A 397 44.96 3.33 -42.77
C PRO A 397 44.06 2.07 -42.86
N LYS A 398 43.28 2.03 -43.95
CA LYS A 398 42.52 0.93 -44.52
C LYS A 398 43.41 -0.17 -45.11
N PRO A 399 43.04 -1.50 -45.19
CA PRO A 399 42.34 -1.96 -46.38
C PRO A 399 41.25 -3.05 -46.19
N ASP A 400 40.44 -3.13 -47.20
CA ASP A 400 39.41 -4.04 -47.66
C ASP A 400 39.45 -5.52 -47.20
N SER A 401 38.25 -6.04 -46.85
CA SER A 401 37.72 -7.30 -47.39
C SER A 401 36.25 -7.48 -47.09
N ALA A 402 35.49 -7.80 -48.11
CA ALA A 402 34.06 -8.05 -48.10
C ALA A 402 33.70 -9.34 -47.38
N ALA A 403 32.74 -9.29 -46.50
CA ALA A 403 31.90 -10.41 -46.08
C ALA A 403 30.55 -9.94 -45.56
N ALA A 404 29.52 -10.61 -45.96
CA ALA A 404 28.10 -10.42 -45.85
C ALA A 404 27.57 -9.73 -44.57
N ARG A 405 26.78 -8.69 -44.78
CA ARG A 405 26.08 -7.87 -43.83
C ARG A 405 24.72 -8.54 -43.48
N PRO A 406 24.41 -8.83 -42.20
CA PRO A 406 23.02 -9.06 -41.77
C PRO A 406 22.27 -7.72 -41.76
N PRO A 407 20.94 -7.71 -41.92
CA PRO A 407 20.20 -6.46 -42.11
C PRO A 407 20.28 -5.58 -40.87
N ALA A 408 20.50 -4.30 -41.15
CA ALA A 408 20.58 -3.23 -40.16
C ALA A 408 19.31 -3.18 -39.30
N ARG A 409 19.49 -3.26 -37.99
CA ARG A 409 18.50 -2.78 -37.03
C ARG A 409 18.57 -1.26 -37.05
N ASP A 410 17.52 -0.60 -37.55
CA ASP A 410 17.29 0.82 -37.37
C ASP A 410 17.16 1.15 -35.88
N THR A 411 18.20 1.67 -35.28
CA THR A 411 18.20 2.29 -33.96
C THR A 411 18.24 3.80 -34.08
N THR A 412 17.17 4.39 -34.57
CA THR A 412 16.85 5.81 -34.35
C THR A 412 15.58 5.88 -33.54
N ALA A 413 15.67 5.61 -32.22
CA ALA A 413 14.60 5.91 -31.28
C ALA A 413 14.55 7.44 -31.08
N ARG A 414 13.85 8.14 -31.98
CA ARG A 414 13.32 9.49 -31.74
C ARG A 414 12.47 9.38 -30.46
N ARG A 415 12.69 10.24 -29.47
CA ARG A 415 11.77 10.44 -28.33
C ARG A 415 10.38 10.67 -28.93
N ALA A 416 9.55 9.66 -28.85
CA ALA A 416 8.16 9.75 -29.25
C ALA A 416 7.41 10.49 -28.13
N THR A 417 7.22 11.80 -28.32
CA THR A 417 6.23 12.56 -27.53
C THR A 417 4.86 12.17 -28.07
N GLY A 418 3.99 11.67 -27.19
CA GLY A 418 2.63 11.28 -27.60
C GLY A 418 1.97 10.42 -26.53
N PHE A 419 0.81 9.87 -26.86
CA PHE A 419 0.00 9.05 -25.96
C PHE A 419 0.00 7.60 -26.44
N THR A 420 0.25 6.66 -25.51
CA THR A 420 0.29 5.22 -25.82
C THR A 420 -0.90 4.51 -25.16
N VAL A 421 -1.56 3.66 -25.92
CA VAL A 421 -2.60 2.75 -25.43
C VAL A 421 -1.94 1.45 -24.99
N SER A 422 -2.14 1.04 -23.75
CA SER A 422 -1.65 -0.23 -23.21
C SER A 422 -2.84 -1.13 -22.87
N PHE A 423 -2.79 -2.38 -23.30
CA PHE A 423 -3.86 -3.38 -23.12
C PHE A 423 -3.53 -4.37 -22.01
N ALA A 424 -2.25 -4.75 -21.87
CA ALA A 424 -1.80 -5.67 -20.86
C ALA A 424 -0.31 -5.50 -20.54
N ALA A 425 0.08 -5.97 -19.37
CA ALA A 425 1.47 -6.19 -18.97
C ALA A 425 1.59 -7.63 -18.46
N LEU A 426 2.36 -8.47 -19.13
CA LEU A 426 2.45 -9.91 -18.91
C LEU A 426 3.89 -10.30 -18.59
N LEU A 427 4.08 -11.36 -17.81
CA LEU A 427 5.40 -11.91 -17.49
C LEU A 427 5.87 -12.94 -18.52
N VAL A 428 4.96 -13.46 -19.33
CA VAL A 428 5.22 -14.53 -20.31
C VAL A 428 5.18 -13.92 -21.72
N PRO A 429 6.30 -13.97 -22.48
CA PRO A 429 6.38 -13.32 -23.79
C PRO A 429 5.45 -13.95 -24.85
N GLU A 430 5.23 -15.27 -24.79
CA GLU A 430 4.34 -15.96 -25.72
C GLU A 430 2.90 -15.48 -25.59
N LYS A 431 2.38 -15.38 -24.35
CA LYS A 431 1.04 -14.85 -24.07
C LYS A 431 0.87 -13.40 -24.47
N ALA A 432 1.95 -12.60 -24.36
CA ALA A 432 1.92 -11.21 -24.80
C ALA A 432 1.82 -11.13 -26.33
N ARG A 433 2.53 -12.00 -27.07
CA ARG A 433 2.46 -12.06 -28.54
C ARG A 433 1.10 -12.58 -29.03
N GLU A 434 0.55 -13.61 -28.38
CA GLU A 434 -0.80 -14.09 -28.68
C GLU A 434 -1.83 -12.99 -28.51
N LEU A 435 -1.81 -12.28 -27.37
CA LEU A 435 -2.73 -11.19 -27.11
C LEU A 435 -2.54 -10.05 -28.13
N ALA A 436 -1.30 -9.67 -28.45
CA ALA A 436 -1.01 -8.64 -29.42
C ALA A 436 -1.56 -8.98 -30.82
N ALA A 437 -1.49 -10.24 -31.21
CA ALA A 437 -2.04 -10.72 -32.49
C ALA A 437 -3.56 -10.64 -32.58
N THR A 438 -4.26 -10.66 -31.45
CA THR A 438 -5.74 -10.57 -31.41
C THR A 438 -6.27 -9.14 -31.41
N ILE A 439 -5.41 -8.14 -31.11
CA ILE A 439 -5.81 -6.75 -30.98
C ILE A 439 -5.46 -5.98 -32.25
N ARG A 440 -6.51 -5.58 -32.98
CA ARG A 440 -6.39 -4.78 -34.20
C ARG A 440 -7.45 -3.68 -34.19
N VAL A 441 -7.05 -2.48 -34.54
CA VAL A 441 -7.94 -1.34 -34.70
C VAL A 441 -7.64 -0.68 -36.05
N GLY A 442 -8.58 -0.76 -36.97
CA GLY A 442 -8.38 -0.33 -38.36
C GLY A 442 -7.24 -1.11 -39.02
N ASN A 443 -6.20 -0.41 -39.48
CA ASN A 443 -5.00 -0.99 -40.09
C ASN A 443 -3.84 -1.20 -39.12
N GLU A 444 -3.98 -0.83 -37.84
CA GLU A 444 -2.94 -0.97 -36.83
C GLU A 444 -3.13 -2.22 -35.99
N ASN A 445 -2.02 -2.92 -35.72
CA ASN A 445 -1.98 -4.05 -34.80
C ASN A 445 -1.27 -3.65 -33.51
N ALA A 446 -1.70 -4.22 -32.39
CA ALA A 446 -0.96 -4.09 -31.14
C ALA A 446 0.42 -4.76 -31.27
N ARG A 447 1.40 -4.23 -30.55
CA ARG A 447 2.77 -4.76 -30.49
C ARG A 447 3.22 -5.03 -29.08
N VAL A 448 4.18 -5.93 -28.90
CA VAL A 448 4.78 -6.24 -27.62
C VAL A 448 6.02 -5.37 -27.41
N VAL A 449 6.09 -4.67 -26.29
CA VAL A 449 7.26 -3.91 -25.84
C VAL A 449 7.77 -4.50 -24.55
N THR A 450 9.07 -4.78 -24.50
CA THR A 450 9.74 -5.28 -23.30
C THR A 450 10.10 -4.14 -22.39
N ALA A 451 9.71 -4.23 -21.11
CA ALA A 451 10.08 -3.28 -20.07
C ALA A 451 10.63 -4.04 -18.85
N MET A 452 11.51 -3.41 -18.10
CA MET A 452 11.99 -3.93 -16.82
C MET A 452 11.23 -3.22 -15.70
N ARG A 453 10.65 -3.97 -14.76
CA ARG A 453 10.01 -3.42 -13.56
C ARG A 453 10.39 -4.28 -12.36
N ASP A 454 10.92 -3.65 -11.32
CA ASP A 454 11.32 -4.29 -10.06
C ASP A 454 12.27 -5.50 -10.26
N GLY A 455 13.16 -5.42 -11.26
CA GLY A 455 14.09 -6.49 -11.62
C GLY A 455 13.46 -7.64 -12.45
N ALA A 456 12.16 -7.56 -12.74
CA ALA A 456 11.48 -8.53 -13.61
C ALA A 456 11.26 -7.96 -15.01
N THR A 457 11.43 -8.82 -16.02
CA THR A 457 11.07 -8.48 -17.39
C THR A 457 9.57 -8.61 -17.59
N ILE A 458 8.91 -7.52 -18.01
CA ILE A 458 7.49 -7.51 -18.36
C ILE A 458 7.31 -7.21 -19.84
N TYR A 459 6.31 -7.83 -20.43
CA TYR A 459 5.94 -7.71 -21.83
C TYR A 459 4.62 -6.92 -21.91
N ARG A 460 4.69 -5.67 -22.37
CA ARG A 460 3.52 -4.81 -22.53
C ARG A 460 2.96 -4.94 -23.93
N VAL A 461 1.64 -5.10 -24.03
CA VAL A 461 0.91 -5.08 -25.30
C VAL A 461 0.37 -3.68 -25.50
N VAL A 462 0.85 -2.98 -26.54
CA VAL A 462 0.61 -1.54 -26.72
C VAL A 462 0.28 -1.17 -28.17
N MET A 463 -0.39 -0.02 -28.35
CA MET A 463 -0.57 0.66 -29.65
C MET A 463 -0.18 2.15 -29.53
N GLY A 464 0.18 2.76 -30.64
CA GLY A 464 0.64 4.14 -30.72
C GLY A 464 2.16 4.27 -30.82
N PRO A 465 2.77 5.47 -30.60
CA PRO A 465 2.19 6.65 -29.95
C PRO A 465 1.23 7.44 -30.83
N TYR A 466 0.21 8.05 -30.23
CA TYR A 466 -0.77 8.95 -30.85
C TYR A 466 -0.48 10.39 -30.47
N SER A 467 -0.89 11.33 -31.34
CA SER A 467 -0.59 12.75 -31.15
C SER A 467 -1.38 13.39 -30.01
N THR A 468 -2.58 12.89 -29.73
CA THR A 468 -3.47 13.39 -28.69
C THR A 468 -4.00 12.26 -27.80
N ARG A 469 -4.37 12.62 -26.57
CA ARG A 469 -4.99 11.69 -25.64
C ARG A 469 -6.35 11.18 -26.13
N ASP A 470 -7.13 12.07 -26.74
CA ASP A 470 -8.46 11.73 -27.25
C ASP A 470 -8.38 10.72 -28.41
N GLU A 471 -7.36 10.83 -29.25
CA GLU A 471 -7.07 9.86 -30.31
C GLU A 471 -6.73 8.49 -29.71
N ALA A 472 -5.82 8.45 -28.73
CA ALA A 472 -5.46 7.23 -28.05
C ALA A 472 -6.66 6.58 -27.34
N GLU A 473 -7.50 7.36 -26.65
CA GLU A 473 -8.70 6.88 -26.00
C GLU A 473 -9.75 6.35 -26.99
N ARG A 474 -9.88 6.97 -28.17
CA ARG A 474 -10.73 6.47 -29.24
C ARG A 474 -10.25 5.10 -29.72
N VAL A 475 -8.97 4.95 -30.02
CA VAL A 475 -8.37 3.66 -30.43
C VAL A 475 -8.56 2.60 -29.34
N GLY A 476 -8.34 2.98 -28.06
CA GLY A 476 -8.61 2.09 -26.95
C GLY A 476 -10.05 1.58 -26.92
N ARG A 477 -11.04 2.45 -27.10
CA ARG A 477 -12.48 2.06 -27.16
C ARG A 477 -12.79 1.18 -28.36
N ASP A 478 -12.24 1.53 -29.54
CA ASP A 478 -12.50 0.79 -30.78
C ASP A 478 -11.92 -0.62 -30.76
N SER A 479 -10.89 -0.87 -29.94
CA SER A 479 -10.30 -2.20 -29.74
C SER A 479 -11.24 -3.18 -29.05
N LYS A 480 -12.28 -2.71 -28.35
CA LYS A 480 -13.21 -3.51 -27.51
C LYS A 480 -12.50 -4.32 -26.41
N GLN A 481 -11.28 -3.96 -26.06
CA GLN A 481 -10.47 -4.58 -25.01
C GLN A 481 -10.34 -3.63 -23.81
N SER A 482 -9.99 -4.15 -22.65
CA SER A 482 -9.58 -3.33 -21.51
C SER A 482 -8.28 -2.60 -21.85
N TYR A 483 -8.22 -1.29 -21.62
CA TYR A 483 -7.06 -0.47 -21.95
C TYR A 483 -6.83 0.66 -20.94
N TRP A 484 -5.63 1.20 -20.94
CA TRP A 484 -5.30 2.49 -20.30
C TRP A 484 -4.39 3.31 -21.22
N VAL A 485 -4.50 4.62 -21.12
CA VAL A 485 -3.72 5.56 -21.90
C VAL A 485 -2.73 6.27 -20.97
N TYR A 486 -1.47 6.32 -21.38
CA TYR A 486 -0.44 7.08 -20.68
C TYR A 486 0.33 7.98 -21.66
N GLU A 487 0.91 9.07 -21.14
CA GLU A 487 1.75 9.98 -21.89
C GLU A 487 3.17 9.41 -21.98
N GLY A 488 3.72 9.37 -23.19
CA GLY A 488 5.03 8.84 -23.48
C GLY A 488 5.01 7.79 -24.59
N GLY A 489 6.20 7.52 -25.15
CA GLY A 489 6.39 6.43 -26.10
C GLY A 489 6.24 5.06 -25.45
N PRO A 490 6.01 4.04 -26.27
CA PRO A 490 5.84 2.66 -25.83
C PRO A 490 7.13 2.05 -25.29
#